data_26827f4f848c74c339eccb136ac075f6
#
_entry.id   26827f4f848c74c339eccb136ac075f6
#
_cell.length_a   1.000
_cell.length_b   1.000
_cell.length_c   1.000
_cell.angle_alpha   90.00
_cell.angle_beta   90.00
_cell.angle_gamma   90.00
#
_symmetry.space_group_name_H-M   'P 1'
#
loop_
_entity.id
_entity.type
_entity.pdbx_description
1 polymer ?
#
loop_
_entity_poly.entity_id
_entity_poly.type
_entity_poly.pdbx_seq_one_letter_code
_entity_poly.pdbx_strand_id
1 'polypeptide(L)'
;LKVAVGNAHEAFIEDNFTDKVNIISSDDNNKGKTIVIQAMMYAMGNEPTFPTSFEYQKYYYYVEFEEKRQVYKVCRLGNGFALKKSSIVLIFDNVAEFKRYWNKEISPLPRIVKNQMLKIVDPVLFFQIFFVGQDKKDTSNIAHRGLYNKQDFMEMLYAYEGLGSEQLSQESIDKIKRKITELSDERKTVLQQHKILKSKKLPVSYLSTESDRIAFGEKVASLEKI
;
A
#
# COMPACT_ATOMS: atom_id res chain seq x y z
N LEU A 1 3.22 -21.02 12.63
CA LEU A 1 3.55 -20.87 11.22
C LEU A 1 4.37 -22.08 10.75
N LYS A 2 4.06 -22.60 9.57
CA LYS A 2 4.80 -23.69 8.93
C LYS A 2 4.97 -23.37 7.45
N VAL A 3 6.17 -23.63 6.93
CA VAL A 3 6.49 -23.43 5.51
C VAL A 3 7.05 -24.74 4.95
N ALA A 4 6.63 -25.10 3.76
CA ALA A 4 7.22 -26.20 3.04
C ALA A 4 7.37 -25.89 1.55
N VAL A 5 8.42 -26.44 0.96
CA VAL A 5 8.69 -26.38 -0.49
C VAL A 5 9.03 -27.79 -0.92
N GLY A 6 8.42 -28.28 -1.98
CA GLY A 6 8.75 -29.61 -2.44
C GLY A 6 8.21 -29.93 -3.82
N ASN A 7 8.71 -31.00 -4.38
CA ASN A 7 8.25 -31.62 -5.60
C ASN A 7 8.15 -33.15 -5.42
N ALA A 8 8.05 -33.91 -6.48
CA ALA A 8 7.95 -35.38 -6.39
C ALA A 8 9.21 -36.08 -5.87
N HIS A 9 10.36 -35.38 -5.83
CA HIS A 9 11.66 -35.99 -5.53
C HIS A 9 12.28 -35.50 -4.23
N GLU A 10 11.96 -34.26 -3.83
CA GLU A 10 12.55 -33.62 -2.66
C GLU A 10 11.54 -32.69 -1.97
N ALA A 11 11.70 -32.52 -0.68
CA ALA A 11 10.90 -31.59 0.11
C ALA A 11 11.74 -31.00 1.24
N PHE A 12 11.50 -29.73 1.50
CA PHE A 12 11.98 -29.00 2.66
C PHE A 12 10.78 -28.55 3.49
N ILE A 13 10.89 -28.69 4.80
CA ILE A 13 9.85 -28.28 5.75
C ILE A 13 10.53 -27.50 6.88
N GLU A 14 9.97 -26.33 7.22
CA GLU A 14 10.33 -25.55 8.40
C GLU A 14 9.05 -25.28 9.22
N ASP A 15 9.02 -25.79 10.44
CA ASP A 15 7.87 -25.68 11.35
C ASP A 15 8.23 -25.10 12.74
N ASN A 16 9.47 -24.66 12.91
CA ASN A 16 9.95 -24.07 14.16
C ASN A 16 9.71 -22.54 14.26
N PHE A 17 8.88 -21.96 13.39
CA PHE A 17 8.55 -20.54 13.50
C PHE A 17 7.72 -20.23 14.74
N THR A 18 8.12 -19.20 15.44
CA THR A 18 7.42 -18.65 16.61
C THR A 18 6.67 -17.36 16.26
N ASP A 19 5.86 -16.87 17.20
CA ASP A 19 5.18 -15.56 17.14
C ASP A 19 6.11 -14.36 17.42
N LYS A 20 7.39 -14.64 17.67
CA LYS A 20 8.43 -13.65 17.97
C LYS A 20 9.39 -13.48 16.80
N VAL A 21 10.57 -12.96 17.08
CA VAL A 21 11.66 -12.85 16.10
C VAL A 21 12.19 -14.25 15.76
N ASN A 22 12.19 -14.56 14.47
CA ASN A 22 12.73 -15.80 13.94
C ASN A 22 13.98 -15.49 13.12
N ILE A 23 15.07 -16.22 13.35
CA ILE A 23 16.33 -16.06 12.65
C ILE A 23 16.61 -17.34 11.87
N ILE A 24 16.69 -17.24 10.55
CA ILE A 24 17.09 -18.34 9.67
C ILE A 24 18.58 -18.16 9.39
N SER A 25 19.39 -19.07 9.93
CA SER A 25 20.83 -19.07 9.76
C SER A 25 21.32 -20.39 9.13
N SER A 26 22.48 -20.35 8.53
CA SER A 26 23.23 -21.53 8.12
C SER A 26 24.72 -21.20 8.06
N ASP A 27 25.54 -22.19 8.16
CA ASP A 27 27.02 -22.06 8.12
C ASP A 27 27.55 -21.63 6.77
N ASP A 28 26.73 -21.68 5.71
CA ASP A 28 27.13 -21.40 4.33
C ASP A 28 26.13 -20.44 3.64
N ASN A 29 26.64 -19.56 2.78
CA ASN A 29 25.84 -18.53 2.10
C ASN A 29 24.90 -19.06 1.02
N ASN A 30 25.08 -20.26 0.51
CA ASN A 30 24.33 -20.80 -0.62
C ASN A 30 23.29 -21.88 -0.22
N LYS A 31 22.92 -21.97 1.05
CA LYS A 31 22.02 -23.02 1.59
C LYS A 31 20.53 -22.69 1.55
N GLY A 32 20.10 -21.79 0.68
CA GLY A 32 18.66 -21.56 0.44
C GLY A 32 17.89 -20.79 1.52
N LYS A 33 18.54 -20.11 2.47
CA LYS A 33 17.87 -19.31 3.54
C LYS A 33 16.80 -18.36 2.99
N THR A 34 17.17 -17.63 1.96
CA THR A 34 16.27 -16.65 1.32
C THR A 34 15.09 -17.33 0.64
N ILE A 35 15.29 -18.54 0.10
CA ILE A 35 14.23 -19.31 -0.58
C ILE A 35 13.10 -19.63 0.38
N VAL A 36 13.38 -19.89 1.66
CA VAL A 36 12.33 -20.20 2.67
C VAL A 36 11.37 -19.02 2.83
N ILE A 37 11.89 -17.79 2.97
CA ILE A 37 11.07 -16.58 3.08
C ILE A 37 10.37 -16.28 1.78
N GLN A 38 11.07 -16.42 0.63
CA GLN A 38 10.46 -16.23 -0.69
C GLN A 38 9.35 -17.24 -0.95
N ALA A 39 9.52 -18.49 -0.52
CA ALA A 39 8.53 -19.54 -0.62
C ALA A 39 7.25 -19.23 0.17
N MET A 40 7.40 -18.73 1.39
CA MET A 40 6.29 -18.27 2.21
C MET A 40 5.51 -17.15 1.50
N MET A 41 6.21 -16.14 1.00
CA MET A 41 5.60 -15.02 0.29
C MET A 41 4.92 -15.46 -1.00
N TYR A 42 5.54 -16.37 -1.75
CA TYR A 42 4.99 -16.92 -2.99
C TYR A 42 3.70 -17.71 -2.74
N ALA A 43 3.69 -18.56 -1.72
CA ALA A 43 2.50 -19.31 -1.32
C ALA A 43 1.31 -18.39 -0.96
N MET A 44 1.58 -17.21 -0.42
CA MET A 44 0.56 -16.21 -0.08
C MET A 44 0.17 -15.26 -1.24
N GLY A 45 0.62 -15.55 -2.46
CA GLY A 45 0.23 -14.80 -3.67
C GLY A 45 1.17 -13.66 -4.06
N ASN A 46 2.29 -13.48 -3.36
CA ASN A 46 3.36 -12.57 -3.81
C ASN A 46 4.15 -13.19 -4.98
N GLU A 47 4.92 -12.37 -5.70
CA GLU A 47 5.83 -12.78 -6.76
C GLU A 47 7.27 -12.35 -6.40
N PRO A 48 7.93 -13.04 -5.46
CA PRO A 48 9.32 -12.75 -5.13
C PRO A 48 10.25 -13.13 -6.28
N THR A 49 11.44 -12.54 -6.32
CA THR A 49 12.48 -12.91 -7.28
C THR A 49 13.27 -14.07 -6.71
N PHE A 50 13.09 -15.25 -7.25
CA PHE A 50 13.89 -16.41 -6.90
C PHE A 50 15.27 -16.38 -7.58
N PRO A 51 16.28 -17.05 -7.01
CA PRO A 51 17.57 -17.23 -7.68
C PRO A 51 17.38 -17.91 -9.04
N THR A 52 18.18 -17.49 -10.04
CA THR A 52 18.08 -17.99 -11.42
C THR A 52 18.37 -19.49 -11.55
N SER A 53 19.14 -20.04 -10.62
CA SER A 53 19.43 -21.47 -10.55
C SER A 53 18.33 -22.32 -9.93
N PHE A 54 17.30 -21.68 -9.38
CA PHE A 54 16.19 -22.37 -8.73
C PHE A 54 14.96 -22.39 -9.63
N GLU A 55 14.63 -23.56 -10.16
CA GLU A 55 13.47 -23.76 -11.05
C GLU A 55 12.14 -23.73 -10.28
N TYR A 56 11.84 -22.61 -9.65
CA TYR A 56 10.75 -22.44 -8.69
C TYR A 56 9.37 -22.87 -9.20
N GLN A 57 9.13 -22.86 -10.49
CA GLN A 57 7.87 -23.27 -11.10
C GLN A 57 7.58 -24.77 -10.98
N LYS A 58 8.60 -25.57 -10.69
CA LYS A 58 8.47 -27.03 -10.54
C LYS A 58 8.12 -27.49 -9.12
N TYR A 59 8.00 -26.54 -8.18
CA TYR A 59 7.78 -26.85 -6.77
C TYR A 59 6.40 -26.41 -6.31
N TYR A 60 5.85 -27.19 -5.37
CA TYR A 60 4.73 -26.81 -4.54
C TYR A 60 5.23 -25.95 -3.38
N TYR A 61 4.51 -24.90 -3.07
CA TYR A 61 4.79 -23.99 -1.97
C TYR A 61 3.66 -24.03 -0.98
N TYR A 62 3.95 -24.44 0.21
CA TYR A 62 2.97 -24.59 1.27
C TYR A 62 3.26 -23.64 2.41
N VAL A 63 2.20 -23.02 2.93
CA VAL A 63 2.24 -22.22 4.16
C VAL A 63 1.04 -22.58 5.04
N GLU A 64 1.30 -22.74 6.33
CA GLU A 64 0.28 -22.86 7.36
C GLU A 64 0.41 -21.69 8.32
N PHE A 65 -0.68 -20.96 8.55
CA PHE A 65 -0.72 -19.82 9.45
C PHE A 65 -2.06 -19.75 10.17
N GLU A 66 -2.08 -19.02 11.27
CA GLU A 66 -3.27 -18.73 12.05
C GLU A 66 -3.66 -17.27 11.93
N GLU A 67 -4.92 -16.99 11.66
CA GLU A 67 -5.52 -15.67 11.69
C GLU A 67 -6.85 -15.74 12.45
N LYS A 68 -7.02 -14.91 13.48
CA LYS A 68 -8.22 -14.87 14.34
C LYS A 68 -8.62 -16.24 14.89
N ARG A 69 -7.65 -17.01 15.37
CA ARG A 69 -7.80 -18.39 15.91
C ARG A 69 -8.25 -19.42 14.88
N GLN A 70 -8.20 -19.08 13.61
CA GLN A 70 -8.48 -20.00 12.51
C GLN A 70 -7.18 -20.35 11.80
N VAL A 71 -6.91 -21.65 11.67
CA VAL A 71 -5.75 -22.17 10.92
C VAL A 71 -6.11 -22.26 9.44
N TYR A 72 -5.25 -21.68 8.61
CA TYR A 72 -5.31 -21.75 7.16
C TYR A 72 -4.07 -22.47 6.62
N LYS A 73 -4.29 -23.36 5.66
CA LYS A 73 -3.23 -24.07 4.96
C LYS A 73 -3.34 -23.76 3.49
N VAL A 74 -2.34 -23.10 2.94
CA VAL A 74 -2.30 -22.68 1.54
C VAL A 74 -1.20 -23.45 0.82
N CYS A 75 -1.52 -24.01 -0.31
CA CYS A 75 -0.57 -24.64 -1.21
C CYS A 75 -0.68 -23.97 -2.59
N ARG A 76 0.43 -23.55 -3.14
CA ARG A 76 0.51 -22.94 -4.48
C ARG A 76 1.39 -23.77 -5.39
N LEU A 77 0.91 -23.95 -6.64
CA LEU A 77 1.71 -24.45 -7.77
C LEU A 77 1.45 -23.53 -8.97
N GLY A 78 2.48 -22.84 -9.44
CA GLY A 78 2.33 -21.87 -10.53
C GLY A 78 1.28 -20.78 -10.21
N ASN A 79 0.21 -20.73 -10.98
CA ASN A 79 -0.88 -19.77 -10.77
C ASN A 79 -1.99 -20.30 -9.86
N GLY A 80 -2.08 -21.62 -9.67
CA GLY A 80 -3.15 -22.25 -8.92
C GLY A 80 -2.89 -22.30 -7.42
N PHE A 81 -3.97 -22.22 -6.64
CA PHE A 81 -3.93 -22.30 -5.18
C PHE A 81 -4.93 -23.33 -4.66
N ALA A 82 -4.51 -24.07 -3.65
CA ALA A 82 -5.38 -24.88 -2.82
C ALA A 82 -5.34 -24.32 -1.39
N LEU A 83 -6.49 -23.98 -0.84
CA LEU A 83 -6.61 -23.47 0.53
C LEU A 83 -7.47 -24.43 1.34
N LYS A 84 -6.96 -24.87 2.48
CA LYS A 84 -7.73 -25.67 3.45
C LYS A 84 -8.00 -24.84 4.69
N LYS A 85 -9.29 -24.76 5.05
CA LYS A 85 -9.80 -24.17 6.28
C LYS A 85 -10.67 -25.23 6.97
N SER A 86 -10.24 -25.71 8.13
CA SER A 86 -10.87 -26.85 8.81
C SER A 86 -10.99 -28.07 7.89
N SER A 87 -12.20 -28.55 7.60
CA SER A 87 -12.46 -29.66 6.68
C SER A 87 -12.68 -29.23 5.22
N ILE A 88 -12.81 -27.93 4.97
CA ILE A 88 -13.13 -27.39 3.63
C ILE A 88 -11.84 -27.17 2.86
N VAL A 89 -11.79 -27.62 1.61
CA VAL A 89 -10.72 -27.34 0.65
C VAL A 89 -11.30 -26.53 -0.50
N LEU A 90 -10.67 -25.41 -0.78
CA LEU A 90 -11.01 -24.49 -1.86
C LEU A 90 -9.88 -24.46 -2.87
N ILE A 91 -10.21 -24.42 -4.15
CA ILE A 91 -9.24 -24.31 -5.25
C ILE A 91 -9.48 -22.97 -5.96
N PHE A 92 -8.39 -22.31 -6.30
CA PHE A 92 -8.40 -21.06 -7.07
C PHE A 92 -7.45 -21.20 -8.25
N ASP A 93 -7.88 -20.78 -9.42
CA ASP A 93 -7.10 -20.93 -10.64
C ASP A 93 -6.03 -19.85 -10.79
N ASN A 94 -6.17 -18.75 -10.04
CA ASN A 94 -5.27 -17.60 -10.15
C ASN A 94 -5.22 -16.75 -8.87
N VAL A 95 -4.21 -15.87 -8.82
CA VAL A 95 -4.00 -14.93 -7.70
C VAL A 95 -5.20 -13.99 -7.50
N ALA A 96 -5.92 -13.61 -8.57
CA ALA A 96 -7.03 -12.67 -8.46
C ALA A 96 -8.23 -13.28 -7.70
N GLU A 97 -8.52 -14.56 -7.91
CA GLU A 97 -9.56 -15.28 -7.17
C GLU A 97 -9.14 -15.51 -5.72
N PHE A 98 -7.92 -15.99 -5.51
CA PHE A 98 -7.35 -16.18 -4.18
C PHE A 98 -7.37 -14.88 -3.38
N LYS A 99 -6.96 -13.75 -3.96
CA LYS A 99 -6.99 -12.42 -3.36
C LYS A 99 -8.40 -11.98 -2.93
N ARG A 100 -9.42 -12.24 -3.76
CA ARG A 100 -10.81 -11.91 -3.41
C ARG A 100 -11.27 -12.71 -2.19
N TYR A 101 -10.95 -14.01 -2.15
CA TYR A 101 -11.24 -14.85 -1.00
C TYR A 101 -10.48 -14.37 0.23
N TRP A 102 -9.18 -14.09 0.11
CA TRP A 102 -8.36 -13.55 1.19
C TRP A 102 -8.98 -12.29 1.80
N ASN A 103 -9.30 -11.32 0.96
CA ASN A 103 -9.90 -10.05 1.40
C ASN A 103 -11.24 -10.22 2.13
N LYS A 104 -12.03 -11.22 1.75
CA LYS A 104 -13.36 -11.43 2.32
C LYS A 104 -13.33 -12.30 3.59
N GLU A 105 -12.53 -13.36 3.59
CA GLU A 105 -12.64 -14.44 4.57
C GLU A 105 -11.44 -14.53 5.54
N ILE A 106 -10.27 -14.04 5.16
CA ILE A 106 -9.07 -14.12 5.98
C ILE A 106 -8.79 -12.78 6.65
N SER A 107 -8.38 -11.80 5.85
CA SER A 107 -8.05 -10.48 6.35
C SER A 107 -8.31 -9.42 5.29
N PRO A 108 -8.95 -8.30 5.63
CA PRO A 108 -9.19 -7.22 4.68
C PRO A 108 -7.88 -6.71 4.06
N LEU A 109 -7.89 -6.56 2.76
CA LEU A 109 -6.79 -5.94 2.01
C LEU A 109 -7.14 -4.48 1.68
N PRO A 110 -6.15 -3.58 1.68
CA PRO A 110 -6.38 -2.21 1.27
C PRO A 110 -6.98 -2.13 -0.14
N ARG A 111 -7.62 -1.01 -0.45
CA ARG A 111 -8.14 -0.73 -1.79
C ARG A 111 -7.53 0.56 -2.31
N ILE A 112 -7.15 0.55 -3.58
CA ILE A 112 -6.59 1.71 -4.29
C ILE A 112 -7.43 2.02 -5.52
N VAL A 113 -7.40 3.28 -5.94
CA VAL A 113 -8.03 3.71 -7.19
C VAL A 113 -7.01 3.52 -8.33
N LYS A 114 -7.28 2.57 -9.21
CA LYS A 114 -6.46 2.33 -10.40
C LYS A 114 -7.33 2.31 -11.65
N ASN A 115 -6.98 3.12 -12.64
CA ASN A 115 -7.79 3.30 -13.86
C ASN A 115 -9.24 3.69 -13.54
N GLN A 116 -9.45 4.65 -12.65
CA GLN A 116 -10.75 5.14 -12.20
C GLN A 116 -11.66 4.10 -11.51
N MET A 117 -11.10 2.94 -11.17
CA MET A 117 -11.82 1.88 -10.46
C MET A 117 -11.18 1.59 -9.12
N LEU A 118 -12.01 1.44 -8.09
CA LEU A 118 -11.58 0.97 -6.79
C LEU A 118 -11.27 -0.53 -6.85
N LYS A 119 -10.01 -0.89 -6.64
CA LYS A 119 -9.52 -2.27 -6.73
C LYS A 119 -8.88 -2.71 -5.42
N ILE A 120 -9.10 -3.96 -5.05
CA ILE A 120 -8.37 -4.62 -3.97
C ILE A 120 -6.90 -4.66 -4.36
N VAL A 121 -6.04 -4.23 -3.44
CA VAL A 121 -4.59 -4.25 -3.63
C VAL A 121 -4.11 -5.67 -3.95
N ASP A 122 -3.16 -5.75 -4.85
CA ASP A 122 -2.52 -7.01 -5.22
C ASP A 122 -1.53 -7.45 -4.14
N PRO A 123 -1.42 -8.75 -3.81
CA PRO A 123 -0.42 -9.26 -2.88
C PRO A 123 1.00 -8.79 -3.19
N VAL A 124 1.36 -8.69 -4.47
CA VAL A 124 2.68 -8.20 -4.90
C VAL A 124 2.96 -6.78 -4.38
N LEU A 125 1.96 -5.91 -4.36
CA LEU A 125 2.10 -4.57 -3.81
C LEU A 125 1.99 -4.56 -2.28
N PHE A 126 1.02 -5.30 -1.73
CA PHE A 126 0.76 -5.37 -0.29
C PHE A 126 1.97 -5.89 0.49
N PHE A 127 2.58 -6.97 0.04
CA PHE A 127 3.74 -7.55 0.71
C PHE A 127 5.01 -6.68 0.63
N GLN A 128 5.01 -5.60 -0.16
CA GLN A 128 6.10 -4.62 -0.12
C GLN A 128 6.26 -3.94 1.25
N ILE A 129 5.19 -3.91 2.07
CA ILE A 129 5.23 -3.36 3.43
C ILE A 129 6.04 -4.28 4.36
N PHE A 130 5.91 -5.59 4.18
CA PHE A 130 6.38 -6.60 5.15
C PHE A 130 7.60 -7.38 4.66
N PHE A 131 7.92 -7.33 3.38
CA PHE A 131 8.98 -8.13 2.79
C PHE A 131 10.01 -7.26 2.08
N VAL A 132 11.25 -7.28 2.58
CA VAL A 132 12.40 -6.66 1.93
C VAL A 132 13.26 -7.76 1.35
N GLY A 133 13.25 -7.89 0.02
CA GLY A 133 14.09 -8.84 -0.71
C GLY A 133 15.57 -8.44 -0.69
N GLN A 134 16.44 -9.43 -0.73
CA GLN A 134 17.90 -9.24 -0.67
C GLN A 134 18.46 -8.41 -1.85
N ASP A 135 17.77 -8.47 -3.01
CA ASP A 135 18.19 -7.78 -4.23
C ASP A 135 17.80 -6.30 -4.26
N LYS A 136 16.99 -5.87 -3.29
CA LYS A 136 16.48 -4.50 -3.23
C LYS A 136 17.29 -3.66 -2.25
N LYS A 137 18.43 -3.20 -2.72
CA LYS A 137 19.29 -2.29 -1.94
C LYS A 137 18.86 -0.83 -2.02
N ASP A 138 17.93 -0.50 -2.94
CA ASP A 138 17.47 0.85 -3.19
C ASP A 138 16.00 0.98 -2.84
N THR A 139 15.68 1.92 -1.95
CA THR A 139 14.30 2.22 -1.52
C THR A 139 13.41 2.73 -2.67
N SER A 140 14.00 3.25 -3.75
CA SER A 140 13.26 3.64 -4.96
C SER A 140 12.60 2.45 -5.66
N ASN A 141 13.15 1.24 -5.47
CA ASN A 141 12.66 0.01 -6.08
C ASN A 141 11.59 -0.72 -5.25
N ILE A 142 11.32 -0.30 -4.02
CA ILE A 142 10.35 -0.96 -3.13
C ILE A 142 8.96 -0.98 -3.77
N ALA A 143 8.55 0.12 -4.40
CA ALA A 143 7.24 0.26 -5.01
C ALA A 143 7.20 -0.12 -6.50
N HIS A 144 8.32 -0.38 -7.15
CA HIS A 144 8.42 -0.48 -8.61
C HIS A 144 8.56 -1.93 -9.07
N ARG A 145 7.46 -2.53 -9.52
CA ARG A 145 7.46 -3.85 -10.21
C ARG A 145 6.72 -3.82 -11.55
N GLY A 146 6.96 -2.79 -12.37
CA GLY A 146 6.39 -2.69 -13.70
C GLY A 146 4.88 -2.44 -13.76
N LEU A 147 4.09 -3.11 -12.93
CA LEU A 147 2.62 -2.96 -12.87
C LEU A 147 2.16 -1.90 -11.88
N TYR A 148 3.00 -1.53 -10.91
CA TYR A 148 2.69 -0.59 -9.84
C TYR A 148 3.77 0.49 -9.78
N ASN A 149 3.33 1.72 -9.50
CA ASN A 149 4.21 2.87 -9.34
C ASN A 149 4.25 3.34 -7.88
N LYS A 150 5.08 4.35 -7.61
CA LYS A 150 5.22 4.93 -6.27
C LYS A 150 3.89 5.48 -5.73
N GLN A 151 3.03 6.01 -6.60
CA GLN A 151 1.73 6.54 -6.18
C GLN A 151 0.79 5.42 -5.76
N ASP A 152 0.72 4.30 -6.51
CA ASP A 152 -0.07 3.12 -6.13
C ASP A 152 0.35 2.62 -4.73
N PHE A 153 1.66 2.64 -4.43
CA PHE A 153 2.18 2.22 -3.13
C PHE A 153 1.80 3.20 -2.00
N MET A 154 1.89 4.49 -2.24
CA MET A 154 1.47 5.51 -1.27
C MET A 154 -0.03 5.46 -0.99
N GLU A 155 -0.85 5.31 -2.02
CA GLU A 155 -2.30 5.15 -1.88
C GLU A 155 -2.65 3.88 -1.07
N MET A 156 -1.90 2.79 -1.29
CA MET A 156 -2.07 1.57 -0.51
C MET A 156 -1.71 1.79 0.98
N LEU A 157 -0.63 2.50 1.29
CA LEU A 157 -0.26 2.82 2.67
C LEU A 157 -1.33 3.65 3.36
N TYR A 158 -1.85 4.70 2.69
CA TYR A 158 -2.95 5.49 3.22
C TYR A 158 -4.21 4.65 3.45
N ALA A 159 -4.55 3.78 2.48
CA ALA A 159 -5.69 2.89 2.63
C ALA A 159 -5.50 1.85 3.76
N TYR A 160 -4.28 1.38 3.98
CA TYR A 160 -3.92 0.46 5.05
C TYR A 160 -4.10 1.10 6.43
N GLU A 161 -3.71 2.37 6.57
CA GLU A 161 -3.89 3.16 7.81
C GLU A 161 -5.32 3.72 7.99
N GLY A 162 -6.26 3.35 7.12
CA GLY A 162 -7.63 3.86 7.18
C GLY A 162 -7.78 5.31 6.71
N LEU A 163 -6.73 5.89 6.16
CA LEU A 163 -6.72 7.23 5.56
C LEU A 163 -7.02 7.18 4.06
N GLY A 164 -7.29 6.01 3.54
CA GLY A 164 -7.54 5.77 2.11
C GLY A 164 -8.81 6.47 1.66
N SER A 165 -8.71 7.07 0.50
CA SER A 165 -9.80 7.74 -0.19
C SER A 165 -10.89 6.74 -0.60
N GLU A 166 -11.72 6.30 0.30
CA GLU A 166 -12.94 5.58 -0.09
C GLU A 166 -13.83 6.42 -1.02
N GLN A 167 -13.53 7.71 -1.20
CA GLN A 167 -14.42 8.64 -1.89
C GLN A 167 -13.75 9.76 -2.72
N LEU A 168 -12.47 9.80 -2.90
CA LEU A 168 -11.92 10.75 -3.87
C LEU A 168 -12.00 10.13 -5.27
N SER A 169 -13.17 10.21 -5.90
CA SER A 169 -13.25 10.07 -7.35
C SER A 169 -12.31 11.11 -7.98
N GLN A 170 -11.75 10.84 -9.16
CA GLN A 170 -10.92 11.82 -9.89
C GLN A 170 -11.62 13.18 -9.99
N GLU A 171 -12.95 13.17 -10.12
CA GLU A 171 -13.80 14.35 -10.12
C GLU A 171 -13.73 15.13 -8.79
N SER A 172 -13.73 14.45 -7.65
CA SER A 172 -13.58 15.09 -6.34
C SER A 172 -12.18 15.69 -6.15
N ILE A 173 -11.14 15.00 -6.61
CA ILE A 173 -9.76 15.51 -6.61
C ILE A 173 -9.65 16.77 -7.48
N ASP A 174 -10.21 16.75 -8.68
CA ASP A 174 -10.17 17.89 -9.59
C ASP A 174 -10.99 19.07 -9.05
N LYS A 175 -12.10 18.83 -8.39
CA LYS A 175 -12.90 19.84 -7.71
C LYS A 175 -12.11 20.51 -6.57
N ILE A 176 -11.41 19.71 -5.75
CA ILE A 176 -10.54 20.22 -4.67
C ILE A 176 -9.39 21.04 -5.25
N LYS A 177 -8.71 20.54 -6.29
CA LYS A 177 -7.63 21.28 -6.98
C LYS A 177 -8.10 22.63 -7.53
N ARG A 178 -9.26 22.68 -8.18
CA ARG A 178 -9.86 23.93 -8.67
C ARG A 178 -10.10 24.90 -7.51
N LYS A 179 -10.66 24.40 -6.40
CA LYS A 179 -10.93 25.22 -5.22
C LYS A 179 -9.66 25.79 -4.58
N ILE A 180 -8.60 24.98 -4.50
CA ILE A 180 -7.26 25.45 -4.04
C ILE A 180 -6.74 26.58 -4.95
N THR A 181 -6.86 26.43 -6.27
CA THR A 181 -6.42 27.46 -7.23
C THR A 181 -7.22 28.74 -7.06
N GLU A 182 -8.55 28.66 -7.00
CA GLU A 182 -9.44 29.81 -6.76
C GLU A 182 -9.07 30.56 -5.48
N LEU A 183 -8.92 29.83 -4.36
CA LEU A 183 -8.55 30.42 -3.06
C LEU A 183 -7.14 31.06 -3.10
N SER A 184 -6.20 30.44 -3.81
CA SER A 184 -4.86 31.01 -3.99
C SER A 184 -4.89 32.32 -4.76
N ASP A 185 -5.69 32.42 -5.81
CA ASP A 185 -5.81 33.65 -6.61
C ASP A 185 -6.61 34.74 -5.87
N GLU A 186 -7.64 34.36 -5.12
CA GLU A 186 -8.35 35.28 -4.22
C GLU A 186 -7.38 35.86 -3.16
N ARG A 187 -6.57 35.00 -2.54
CA ARG A 187 -5.52 35.44 -1.59
C ARG A 187 -4.54 36.44 -2.20
N LYS A 188 -4.05 36.15 -3.41
CA LYS A 188 -3.15 37.09 -4.11
C LYS A 188 -3.81 38.46 -4.35
N THR A 189 -5.07 38.47 -4.78
CA THR A 189 -5.84 39.67 -5.02
C THR A 189 -6.02 40.50 -3.75
N VAL A 190 -6.42 39.86 -2.66
CA VAL A 190 -6.59 40.51 -1.34
C VAL A 190 -5.25 41.08 -0.84
N LEU A 191 -4.14 40.35 -1.01
CA LEU A 191 -2.82 40.83 -0.61
C LEU A 191 -2.36 42.06 -1.45
N GLN A 192 -2.68 42.07 -2.76
CA GLN A 192 -2.39 43.24 -3.61
C GLN A 192 -3.22 44.44 -3.19
N GLN A 193 -4.52 44.27 -2.95
CA GLN A 193 -5.41 45.33 -2.46
C GLN A 193 -4.93 45.90 -1.11
N HIS A 194 -4.53 45.01 -0.20
CA HIS A 194 -3.96 45.39 1.09
C HIS A 194 -2.65 46.20 0.94
N LYS A 195 -1.76 45.80 0.02
CA LYS A 195 -0.54 46.57 -0.28
C LYS A 195 -0.86 47.97 -0.85
N ILE A 196 -1.83 48.08 -1.75
CA ILE A 196 -2.27 49.34 -2.34
C ILE A 196 -2.88 50.24 -1.26
N LEU A 197 -3.71 49.73 -0.38
CA LEU A 197 -4.31 50.47 0.73
C LEU A 197 -3.26 50.95 1.72
N LYS A 198 -2.24 50.15 2.03
CA LYS A 198 -1.10 50.56 2.87
C LYS A 198 -0.21 51.62 2.23
N SER A 199 -0.06 51.61 0.91
CA SER A 199 0.78 52.58 0.18
C SER A 199 0.09 53.90 -0.07
N LYS A 200 -1.24 53.96 -0.10
CA LYS A 200 -2.00 55.18 -0.25
C LYS A 200 -2.09 55.87 1.13
N LYS A 201 -1.36 56.98 1.32
CA LYS A 201 -1.66 57.96 2.36
C LYS A 201 -2.99 58.65 2.01
N LEU A 202 -4.11 58.00 2.30
CA LEU A 202 -5.43 58.59 2.13
C LEU A 202 -5.67 59.64 3.20
N PRO A 203 -6.20 60.84 2.85
CA PRO A 203 -6.66 61.78 3.85
C PRO A 203 -7.83 61.15 4.61
N VAL A 204 -7.71 61.17 5.89
CA VAL A 204 -8.46 60.37 6.84
C VAL A 204 -9.90 60.86 6.96
N SER A 205 -10.86 60.16 6.43
CA SER A 205 -12.20 60.10 7.00
C SER A 205 -12.27 58.88 7.90
N TYR A 206 -12.22 59.12 9.18
CA TYR A 206 -11.79 58.14 10.21
C TYR A 206 -12.62 56.90 10.40
N LEU A 207 -13.88 56.83 10.01
CA LEU A 207 -14.76 55.75 10.41
C LEU A 207 -14.94 54.60 9.40
N SER A 208 -14.90 54.90 8.11
CA SER A 208 -15.04 53.87 7.07
C SER A 208 -13.74 53.06 6.84
N THR A 209 -12.60 53.76 6.91
CA THR A 209 -11.27 53.13 6.68
C THR A 209 -10.84 52.18 7.80
N GLU A 210 -11.24 52.41 9.04
CA GLU A 210 -10.92 51.50 10.14
C GLU A 210 -11.76 50.24 10.08
N SER A 211 -13.05 50.35 9.75
CA SER A 211 -13.94 49.21 9.52
C SER A 211 -13.48 48.35 8.36
N ASP A 212 -13.08 48.97 7.23
CA ASP A 212 -12.56 48.27 6.07
C ASP A 212 -11.22 47.57 6.37
N ARG A 213 -10.36 48.21 7.17
CA ARG A 213 -9.08 47.64 7.60
C ARG A 213 -9.25 46.42 8.50
N ILE A 214 -10.23 46.46 9.42
CA ILE A 214 -10.57 45.31 10.29
C ILE A 214 -11.13 44.16 9.45
N ALA A 215 -12.06 44.44 8.55
CA ALA A 215 -12.67 43.42 7.68
C ALA A 215 -11.64 42.75 6.75
N PHE A 216 -10.71 43.51 6.17
CA PHE A 216 -9.60 42.94 5.39
C PHE A 216 -8.62 42.14 6.25
N GLY A 217 -8.32 42.62 7.47
CA GLY A 217 -7.47 41.90 8.41
C GLY A 217 -8.04 40.54 8.81
N GLU A 218 -9.33 40.49 9.09
CA GLU A 218 -10.05 39.24 9.40
C GLU A 218 -10.08 38.28 8.21
N LYS A 219 -10.28 38.82 6.99
CA LYS A 219 -10.28 38.01 5.77
C LYS A 219 -8.90 37.41 5.46
N VAL A 220 -7.83 38.21 5.63
CA VAL A 220 -6.44 37.73 5.50
C VAL A 220 -6.15 36.62 6.54
N ALA A 221 -6.49 36.88 7.82
CA ALA A 221 -6.27 35.91 8.88
C ALA A 221 -7.07 34.60 8.70
N SER A 222 -8.25 34.67 8.09
CA SER A 222 -9.03 33.46 7.75
C SER A 222 -8.41 32.64 6.62
N LEU A 223 -7.77 33.31 5.65
CA LEU A 223 -7.08 32.66 4.53
C LEU A 223 -5.69 32.09 4.91
N GLU A 224 -5.08 32.60 5.98
CA GLU A 224 -3.80 32.07 6.51
C GLU A 224 -3.97 30.81 7.36
N LYS A 225 -5.21 30.50 7.77
CA LYS A 225 -5.56 29.29 8.55
C LYS A 225 -5.94 28.08 7.69
N ILE A 226 -5.97 28.21 6.37
CA ILE A 226 -6.21 27.16 5.38
C ILE A 226 -4.89 26.63 4.86
#